data_c5673ae8268616c825091653d1366c35
#
_entry.id   c5673ae8268616c825091653d1366c35
#
_cell.length_a   1.000
_cell.length_b   1.000
_cell.length_c   1.000
_cell.angle_alpha   90.00
_cell.angle_beta   90.00
_cell.angle_gamma   90.00
#
_symmetry.space_group_name_H-M   'P 1'
#
loop_
_entity.id
_entity.type
_entity.pdbx_description
1 polymer ?
#
loop_
_entity_poly.entity_id
_entity_poly.type
_entity_poly.pdbx_seq_one_letter_code
_entity_poly.pdbx_strand_id
1 'polypeptide(L)'
;MKRIIVIGCPGSGKSTLSRELHSRTGIPLHHLDRLYWNADGTTVERCVFLERLSLVLGQAEWIIDGNYGATMEMRMAACDTVIFLDYPTQVCLEGIRERRGKPRSDLPWIETEEDAEFIEFIKSYHEQQRPKVLALLEKYERKQRIVLRSRKEAETFLQELTKPQKQEAEEEGAAEESGT
;
A
#
# COMPACT_ATOMS: atom_id res chain seq x y z
N MET A 1 -4.03 6.46 11.20
CA MET A 1 -3.87 5.38 10.17
C MET A 1 -4.18 4.05 10.81
N LYS A 2 -5.29 3.43 10.43
CA LYS A 2 -5.70 2.09 10.89
C LYS A 2 -6.07 1.18 9.73
N ARG A 3 -6.67 1.74 8.67
CA ARG A 3 -7.11 1.02 7.48
C ARG A 3 -6.42 1.60 6.27
N ILE A 4 -5.32 0.96 5.85
CA ILE A 4 -4.37 1.52 4.90
C ILE A 4 -4.42 0.74 3.59
N ILE A 5 -4.55 1.42 2.46
CA ILE A 5 -4.26 0.82 1.14
C ILE A 5 -2.93 1.34 0.61
N VAL A 6 -2.12 0.44 0.06
CA VAL A 6 -0.86 0.77 -0.61
C VAL A 6 -0.99 0.40 -2.08
N ILE A 7 -0.97 1.41 -2.93
CA ILE A 7 -1.19 1.30 -4.38
C ILE A 7 -0.03 1.93 -5.17
N GLY A 8 0.09 1.61 -6.44
CA GLY A 8 1.14 2.11 -7.33
C GLY A 8 1.49 1.12 -8.43
N CYS A 9 2.29 1.52 -9.39
CA CYS A 9 2.73 0.68 -10.49
C CYS A 9 3.38 -0.63 -9.99
N PRO A 10 3.23 -1.78 -10.68
CA PRO A 10 4.06 -2.97 -10.39
C PRO A 10 5.55 -2.61 -10.42
N GLY A 11 6.33 -3.18 -9.49
CA GLY A 11 7.76 -2.84 -9.35
C GLY A 11 8.05 -1.60 -8.51
N SER A 12 7.05 -0.80 -8.11
CA SER A 12 7.28 0.39 -7.27
C SER A 12 7.68 0.08 -5.81
N GLY A 13 7.62 -1.18 -5.37
CA GLY A 13 7.99 -1.55 -4.01
C GLY A 13 6.84 -1.53 -3.00
N LYS A 14 5.58 -1.58 -3.45
CA LYS A 14 4.39 -1.64 -2.56
C LYS A 14 4.52 -2.67 -1.45
N SER A 15 4.82 -3.92 -1.80
CA SER A 15 4.90 -5.01 -0.82
C SER A 15 6.06 -4.83 0.16
N THR A 16 7.15 -4.19 -0.25
CA THR A 16 8.26 -3.83 0.64
C THR A 16 7.81 -2.75 1.64
N LEU A 17 7.22 -1.67 1.15
CA LEU A 17 6.67 -0.60 2.00
C LEU A 17 5.62 -1.16 2.98
N SER A 18 4.72 -2.02 2.50
CA SER A 18 3.66 -2.60 3.32
C SER A 18 4.18 -3.50 4.44
N ARG A 19 5.25 -4.28 4.18
CA ARG A 19 5.93 -5.08 5.23
C ARG A 19 6.60 -4.19 6.28
N GLU A 20 7.26 -3.12 5.84
CA GLU A 20 7.86 -2.14 6.76
C GLU A 20 6.80 -1.43 7.61
N LEU A 21 5.68 -1.04 7.01
CA LEU A 21 4.53 -0.49 7.74
C LEU A 21 4.00 -1.48 8.78
N HIS A 22 3.76 -2.72 8.39
CA HIS A 22 3.32 -3.77 9.30
C HIS A 22 4.30 -3.95 10.46
N SER A 23 5.59 -4.07 10.16
CA SER A 23 6.65 -4.25 11.18
C SER A 23 6.70 -3.11 12.20
N ARG A 24 6.44 -1.88 11.76
CA ARG A 24 6.52 -0.68 12.61
C ARG A 24 5.24 -0.38 13.37
N THR A 25 4.09 -0.73 12.81
CA THR A 25 2.78 -0.37 13.37
C THR A 25 2.07 -1.52 14.05
N GLY A 26 2.43 -2.77 13.75
CA GLY A 26 1.72 -3.96 14.18
C GLY A 26 0.38 -4.20 13.46
N ILE A 27 -0.04 -3.30 12.56
CA ILE A 27 -1.30 -3.43 11.82
C ILE A 27 -1.23 -4.64 10.87
N PRO A 28 -2.22 -5.55 10.86
CA PRO A 28 -2.22 -6.74 10.02
C PRO A 28 -2.07 -6.41 8.53
N LEU A 29 -1.18 -7.13 7.83
CA LEU A 29 -0.91 -6.96 6.39
C LEU A 29 -1.58 -8.07 5.57
N HIS A 30 -2.30 -7.66 4.54
CA HIS A 30 -2.95 -8.53 3.56
C HIS A 30 -2.49 -8.16 2.15
N HIS A 31 -1.82 -9.09 1.48
CA HIS A 31 -1.45 -8.96 0.08
C HIS A 31 -2.63 -9.42 -0.79
N LEU A 32 -3.13 -8.57 -1.70
CA LEU A 32 -4.23 -8.95 -2.60
C LEU A 32 -3.88 -10.16 -3.46
N ASP A 33 -2.64 -10.28 -3.87
CA ASP A 33 -2.17 -11.43 -4.65
C ASP A 33 -2.40 -12.75 -3.89
N ARG A 34 -2.23 -12.79 -2.57
CA ARG A 34 -2.52 -13.97 -1.74
C ARG A 34 -4.01 -14.25 -1.56
N LEU A 35 -4.86 -13.27 -1.71
CA LEU A 35 -6.31 -13.47 -1.68
C LEU A 35 -6.83 -13.98 -3.03
N TYR A 36 -6.14 -13.66 -4.13
CA TYR A 36 -6.54 -13.92 -5.50
C TYR A 36 -5.94 -15.19 -6.10
N TRP A 37 -4.68 -15.52 -5.77
CA TRP A 37 -3.95 -16.64 -6.33
C TRP A 37 -3.93 -17.84 -5.40
N ASN A 38 -4.11 -19.03 -5.97
CA ASN A 38 -3.85 -20.31 -5.31
C ASN A 38 -2.35 -20.66 -5.40
N ALA A 39 -1.92 -21.61 -4.56
CA ALA A 39 -0.52 -22.05 -4.53
C ALA A 39 -0.04 -22.72 -5.84
N ASP A 40 -0.97 -23.25 -6.64
CA ASP A 40 -0.70 -23.85 -7.95
C ASP A 40 -0.65 -22.85 -9.12
N GLY A 41 -0.75 -21.53 -8.82
CA GLY A 41 -0.74 -20.47 -9.82
C GLY A 41 -2.07 -20.23 -10.52
N THR A 42 -3.14 -20.94 -10.13
CA THR A 42 -4.51 -20.66 -10.62
C THR A 42 -5.14 -19.51 -9.84
N THR A 43 -6.13 -18.86 -10.42
CA THR A 43 -6.89 -17.81 -9.73
C THR A 43 -8.09 -18.38 -9.01
N VAL A 44 -8.47 -17.78 -7.90
CA VAL A 44 -9.76 -18.09 -7.26
C VAL A 44 -10.90 -17.47 -8.08
N GLU A 45 -12.10 -18.00 -7.95
CA GLU A 45 -13.28 -17.37 -8.53
C GLU A 45 -13.51 -15.96 -7.95
N ARG A 46 -14.09 -15.09 -8.78
CA ARG A 46 -14.34 -13.70 -8.38
C ARG A 46 -15.16 -13.56 -7.10
N CYS A 47 -16.17 -14.38 -6.92
CA CYS A 47 -16.99 -14.38 -5.70
C CYS A 47 -16.17 -14.70 -4.45
N VAL A 48 -15.30 -15.71 -4.53
CA VAL A 48 -14.40 -16.11 -3.45
C VAL A 48 -13.40 -14.99 -3.11
N PHE A 49 -12.83 -14.35 -4.13
CA PHE A 49 -11.94 -13.20 -3.92
C PHE A 49 -12.67 -12.04 -3.21
N LEU A 50 -13.89 -11.69 -3.66
CA LEU A 50 -14.67 -10.61 -3.05
C LEU A 50 -15.10 -10.95 -1.62
N GLU A 51 -15.43 -12.20 -1.32
CA GLU A 51 -15.75 -12.65 0.03
C GLU A 51 -14.52 -12.51 0.95
N ARG A 52 -13.36 -13.03 0.55
CA ARG A 52 -12.10 -12.90 1.29
C ARG A 52 -11.75 -11.43 1.54
N LEU A 53 -11.86 -10.58 0.52
CA LEU A 53 -11.60 -9.16 0.64
C LEU A 53 -12.58 -8.47 1.61
N SER A 54 -13.87 -8.81 1.54
CA SER A 54 -14.90 -8.25 2.42
C SER A 54 -14.65 -8.59 3.89
N LEU A 55 -14.18 -9.81 4.18
CA LEU A 55 -13.78 -10.20 5.53
C LEU A 55 -12.61 -9.35 6.05
N VAL A 56 -11.63 -9.05 5.21
CA VAL A 56 -10.52 -8.14 5.58
C VAL A 56 -11.02 -6.72 5.82
N LEU A 57 -11.84 -6.19 4.92
CA LEU A 57 -12.38 -4.82 5.03
C LEU A 57 -13.27 -4.61 6.26
N GLY A 58 -13.88 -5.68 6.79
CA GLY A 58 -14.68 -5.67 8.03
C GLY A 58 -13.84 -5.61 9.30
N GLN A 59 -12.54 -5.78 9.25
CA GLN A 59 -11.66 -5.71 10.42
C GLN A 59 -11.45 -4.24 10.87
N ALA A 60 -11.11 -4.06 12.14
CA ALA A 60 -10.85 -2.74 12.71
C ALA A 60 -9.60 -2.06 12.12
N GLU A 61 -8.57 -2.85 11.85
CA GLU A 61 -7.26 -2.38 11.37
C GLU A 61 -6.72 -3.35 10.31
N TRP A 62 -6.16 -2.80 9.22
CA TRP A 62 -5.53 -3.58 8.16
C TRP A 62 -4.64 -2.71 7.26
N ILE A 63 -3.64 -3.33 6.68
CA ILE A 63 -2.88 -2.84 5.53
C ILE A 63 -3.19 -3.76 4.35
N ILE A 64 -3.65 -3.22 3.24
CA ILE A 64 -3.87 -3.97 2.01
C ILE A 64 -2.98 -3.41 0.92
N ASP A 65 -2.12 -4.23 0.32
CA ASP A 65 -1.36 -3.85 -0.86
C ASP A 65 -1.87 -4.54 -2.13
N GLY A 66 -1.69 -3.87 -3.23
CA GLY A 66 -2.03 -4.35 -4.56
C GLY A 66 -2.99 -3.43 -5.33
N ASN A 67 -2.96 -3.53 -6.65
CA ASN A 67 -3.76 -2.64 -7.50
C ASN A 67 -5.18 -3.14 -7.71
N TYR A 68 -5.39 -4.28 -8.37
CA TYR A 68 -6.73 -4.87 -8.65
C TYR A 68 -7.84 -3.84 -8.88
N GLY A 69 -7.82 -3.21 -10.06
CA GLY A 69 -8.67 -2.06 -10.41
C GLY A 69 -10.16 -2.27 -10.14
N ALA A 70 -10.67 -3.48 -10.36
CA ALA A 70 -12.09 -3.82 -10.14
C ALA A 70 -12.54 -3.70 -8.67
N THR A 71 -11.62 -3.75 -7.71
CA THR A 71 -11.91 -3.61 -6.27
C THR A 71 -11.31 -2.34 -5.66
N MET A 72 -10.65 -1.51 -6.47
CA MET A 72 -9.94 -0.32 -5.99
C MET A 72 -10.88 0.63 -5.26
N GLU A 73 -12.02 0.93 -5.85
CA GLU A 73 -12.98 1.87 -5.27
C GLU A 73 -13.59 1.35 -3.95
N MET A 74 -13.90 0.05 -3.88
CA MET A 74 -14.39 -0.59 -2.67
C MET A 74 -13.40 -0.44 -1.51
N ARG A 75 -12.11 -0.66 -1.77
CA ARG A 75 -11.03 -0.50 -0.78
C ARG A 75 -10.82 0.97 -0.42
N MET A 76 -10.87 1.86 -1.42
CA MET A 76 -10.76 3.31 -1.24
C MET A 76 -11.87 3.84 -0.33
N ALA A 77 -13.11 3.37 -0.50
CA ALA A 77 -14.23 3.75 0.36
C ALA A 77 -14.03 3.28 1.82
N ALA A 78 -13.48 2.08 2.03
CA ALA A 78 -13.31 1.47 3.34
C ALA A 78 -12.08 1.96 4.13
N CYS A 79 -11.02 2.42 3.45
CA CYS A 79 -9.78 2.86 4.10
C CYS A 79 -9.95 4.22 4.81
N ASP A 80 -9.04 4.53 5.72
CA ASP A 80 -8.81 5.88 6.25
C ASP A 80 -7.57 6.54 5.61
N THR A 81 -6.64 5.75 5.11
CA THR A 81 -5.37 6.23 4.55
C THR A 81 -5.06 5.54 3.23
N VAL A 82 -4.64 6.33 2.26
CA VAL A 82 -4.14 5.85 0.95
C VAL A 82 -2.67 6.24 0.83
N ILE A 83 -1.83 5.27 0.56
CA ILE A 83 -0.42 5.49 0.21
C ILE A 83 -0.24 5.13 -1.27
N PHE A 84 0.07 6.12 -2.08
CA PHE A 84 0.27 5.96 -3.51
C PHE A 84 1.75 6.12 -3.87
N LEU A 85 2.38 5.04 -4.35
CA LEU A 85 3.73 5.06 -4.90
C LEU A 85 3.66 5.50 -6.36
N ASP A 86 3.76 6.81 -6.58
CA ASP A 86 3.69 7.46 -7.90
C ASP A 86 5.09 7.61 -8.51
N TYR A 87 5.78 6.46 -8.70
CA TYR A 87 7.16 6.43 -9.17
C TYR A 87 7.24 6.47 -10.70
N PRO A 88 8.34 7.03 -11.27
CA PRO A 88 8.62 6.97 -12.69
C PRO A 88 8.63 5.52 -13.21
N THR A 89 8.17 5.33 -14.45
CA THR A 89 8.12 4.01 -15.11
C THR A 89 9.45 3.28 -15.06
N GLN A 90 10.55 4.00 -15.25
CA GLN A 90 11.90 3.43 -15.24
C GLN A 90 12.23 2.77 -13.89
N VAL A 91 11.90 3.43 -12.77
CA VAL A 91 12.10 2.89 -11.41
C VAL A 91 11.27 1.61 -11.20
N CYS A 92 10.06 1.57 -11.74
CA CYS A 92 9.20 0.39 -11.66
C CYS A 92 9.75 -0.78 -12.48
N LEU A 93 10.26 -0.52 -13.68
CA LEU A 93 10.92 -1.54 -14.52
C LEU A 93 12.17 -2.10 -13.86
N GLU A 94 12.98 -1.24 -13.24
CA GLU A 94 14.15 -1.66 -12.46
C GLU A 94 13.72 -2.56 -11.28
N GLY A 95 12.69 -2.19 -10.55
CA GLY A 95 12.14 -2.98 -9.44
C GLY A 95 11.64 -4.36 -9.88
N ILE A 96 11.08 -4.50 -11.09
CA ILE A 96 10.71 -5.81 -11.66
C ILE A 96 11.96 -6.66 -11.94
N ARG A 97 13.00 -6.07 -12.54
CA ARG A 97 14.27 -6.76 -12.83
C ARG A 97 14.97 -7.23 -11.56
N GLU A 98 15.01 -6.36 -10.53
CA GLU A 98 15.66 -6.64 -9.25
C GLU A 98 15.02 -7.82 -8.49
N ARG A 99 13.70 -8.05 -8.64
CA ARG A 99 12.97 -9.10 -7.94
C ARG A 99 12.93 -10.43 -8.68
N ARG A 100 13.24 -10.46 -9.99
CA ARG A 100 13.23 -11.67 -10.81
C ARG A 100 14.11 -12.76 -10.22
N GLY A 101 13.61 -13.99 -10.18
CA GLY A 101 14.31 -15.15 -9.63
C GLY A 101 14.40 -15.17 -8.09
N LYS A 102 13.77 -14.22 -7.40
CA LYS A 102 13.78 -14.18 -5.94
C LYS A 102 12.42 -14.61 -5.37
N PRO A 103 12.41 -15.39 -4.27
CA PRO A 103 11.17 -15.70 -3.56
C PRO A 103 10.55 -14.43 -2.97
N ARG A 104 9.23 -14.38 -2.98
CA ARG A 104 8.43 -13.24 -2.49
C ARG A 104 7.38 -13.73 -1.50
N SER A 105 7.13 -12.91 -0.47
CA SER A 105 6.10 -13.22 0.53
C SER A 105 4.68 -12.96 0.04
N ASP A 106 4.51 -12.15 -1.01
CA ASP A 106 3.23 -11.74 -1.57
C ASP A 106 2.75 -12.61 -2.74
N LEU A 107 3.63 -13.47 -3.31
CA LEU A 107 3.28 -14.46 -4.34
C LEU A 107 3.66 -15.88 -3.90
N PRO A 108 2.85 -16.89 -4.26
CA PRO A 108 3.14 -18.29 -3.93
C PRO A 108 4.17 -18.96 -4.86
N TRP A 109 4.67 -18.28 -5.91
CA TRP A 109 5.70 -18.79 -6.84
C TRP A 109 6.80 -17.78 -7.08
N ILE A 110 7.89 -18.24 -7.73
CA ILE A 110 9.02 -17.40 -8.13
C ILE A 110 8.83 -16.99 -9.61
N GLU A 111 8.87 -15.69 -9.88
CA GLU A 111 8.84 -15.15 -11.25
C GLU A 111 10.22 -15.33 -11.88
N THR A 112 10.38 -16.27 -12.82
CA THR A 112 11.66 -16.58 -13.49
C THR A 112 11.76 -15.98 -14.88
N GLU A 113 10.63 -15.87 -15.59
CA GLU A 113 10.57 -15.41 -16.98
C GLU A 113 10.13 -13.96 -17.08
N GLU A 114 10.47 -13.34 -18.21
CA GLU A 114 9.99 -12.01 -18.55
C GLU A 114 8.66 -12.12 -19.29
N ASP A 115 7.60 -11.60 -18.67
CA ASP A 115 6.30 -11.46 -19.29
C ASP A 115 6.27 -10.14 -20.07
N ALA A 116 6.30 -10.22 -21.41
CA ALA A 116 6.29 -9.06 -22.29
C ALA A 116 5.00 -8.23 -22.16
N GLU A 117 3.85 -8.87 -21.94
CA GLU A 117 2.57 -8.17 -21.74
C GLU A 117 2.58 -7.40 -20.41
N PHE A 118 3.15 -8.00 -19.39
CA PHE A 118 3.28 -7.35 -18.09
C PHE A 118 4.27 -6.15 -18.13
N ILE A 119 5.36 -6.26 -18.87
CA ILE A 119 6.28 -5.14 -19.11
C ILE A 119 5.58 -4.01 -19.86
N GLU A 120 4.79 -4.32 -20.89
CA GLU A 120 4.05 -3.31 -21.64
C GLU A 120 2.96 -2.64 -20.77
N PHE A 121 2.29 -3.40 -19.91
CA PHE A 121 1.38 -2.86 -18.89
C PHE A 121 2.09 -1.84 -17.99
N ILE A 122 3.32 -2.13 -17.53
CA ILE A 122 4.09 -1.20 -16.70
C ILE A 122 4.45 0.08 -17.47
N LYS A 123 4.87 -0.05 -18.74
CA LYS A 123 5.18 1.09 -19.58
C LYS A 123 3.98 2.01 -19.81
N SER A 124 2.81 1.43 -20.03
CA SER A 124 1.56 2.16 -20.27
C SER A 124 0.87 2.64 -18.97
N TYR A 125 1.36 2.25 -17.79
CA TYR A 125 0.70 2.52 -16.52
C TYR A 125 0.43 4.01 -16.29
N HIS A 126 1.39 4.87 -16.57
CA HIS A 126 1.27 6.32 -16.37
C HIS A 126 0.15 6.95 -17.23
N GLU A 127 -0.07 6.43 -18.43
CA GLU A 127 -1.09 6.92 -19.36
C GLU A 127 -2.47 6.30 -19.09
N GLN A 128 -2.52 5.02 -18.75
CA GLN A 128 -3.77 4.25 -18.70
C GLN A 128 -4.33 4.04 -17.29
N GLN A 129 -3.48 3.85 -16.29
CA GLN A 129 -3.91 3.49 -14.94
C GLN A 129 -3.77 4.63 -13.94
N ARG A 130 -2.65 5.36 -13.99
CA ARG A 130 -2.40 6.50 -13.10
C ARG A 130 -3.52 7.55 -13.10
N PRO A 131 -4.11 7.97 -14.24
CA PRO A 131 -5.23 8.91 -14.24
C PRO A 131 -6.46 8.40 -13.47
N LYS A 132 -6.74 7.10 -13.54
CA LYS A 132 -7.85 6.49 -12.79
C LYS A 132 -7.60 6.52 -11.27
N VAL A 133 -6.35 6.29 -10.86
CA VAL A 133 -5.94 6.40 -9.45
C VAL A 133 -6.09 7.83 -8.98
N LEU A 134 -5.61 8.81 -9.75
CA LEU A 134 -5.72 10.23 -9.40
C LEU A 134 -7.18 10.69 -9.27
N ALA A 135 -8.05 10.26 -10.18
CA ALA A 135 -9.49 10.55 -10.11
C ALA A 135 -10.14 9.97 -8.83
N LEU A 136 -9.74 8.75 -8.42
CA LEU A 136 -10.20 8.18 -7.16
C LEU A 136 -9.65 8.94 -5.94
N LEU A 137 -8.38 9.35 -5.96
CA LEU A 137 -7.81 10.18 -4.90
C LEU A 137 -8.54 11.53 -4.77
N GLU A 138 -8.96 12.12 -5.87
CA GLU A 138 -9.76 13.35 -5.88
C GLU A 138 -11.18 13.08 -5.34
N LYS A 139 -11.84 12.02 -5.81
CA LYS A 139 -13.17 11.62 -5.34
C LYS A 139 -13.22 11.39 -3.82
N TYR A 140 -12.16 10.84 -3.25
CA TYR A 140 -12.03 10.54 -1.83
C TYR A 140 -11.11 11.54 -1.09
N GLU A 141 -11.19 12.82 -1.42
CA GLU A 141 -10.33 13.89 -0.92
C GLU A 141 -10.26 14.02 0.61
N ARG A 142 -11.31 13.58 1.32
CA ARG A 142 -11.38 13.59 2.80
C ARG A 142 -10.55 12.50 3.47
N LYS A 143 -10.03 11.53 2.70
CA LYS A 143 -9.13 10.49 3.23
C LYS A 143 -7.72 11.04 3.37
N GLN A 144 -6.95 10.51 4.31
CA GLN A 144 -5.53 10.81 4.37
C GLN A 144 -4.85 10.27 3.10
N ARG A 145 -4.20 11.14 2.34
CA ARG A 145 -3.55 10.80 1.08
C ARG A 145 -2.06 11.07 1.19
N ILE A 146 -1.25 10.03 1.02
CA ILE A 146 0.21 10.10 1.05
C ILE A 146 0.70 9.69 -0.34
N VAL A 147 1.23 10.64 -1.10
CA VAL A 147 1.78 10.38 -2.44
C VAL A 147 3.29 10.45 -2.35
N LEU A 148 3.94 9.34 -2.63
CA LEU A 148 5.39 9.19 -2.59
C LEU A 148 5.90 9.04 -4.02
N ARG A 149 6.83 9.92 -4.44
CA ARG A 149 7.33 10.00 -5.81
C ARG A 149 8.72 9.39 -6.00
N SER A 150 9.35 8.94 -4.90
CA SER A 150 10.67 8.33 -4.93
C SER A 150 10.86 7.33 -3.79
N ARG A 151 11.80 6.39 -3.96
CA ARG A 151 12.22 5.46 -2.89
C ARG A 151 12.68 6.24 -1.65
N LYS A 152 13.37 7.38 -1.84
CA LYS A 152 13.83 8.25 -0.76
C LYS A 152 12.67 8.85 0.04
N GLU A 153 11.61 9.31 -0.62
CA GLU A 153 10.41 9.80 0.07
C GLU A 153 9.74 8.69 0.89
N ALA A 154 9.70 7.45 0.37
CA ALA A 154 9.17 6.32 1.10
C ALA A 154 10.01 5.97 2.35
N GLU A 155 11.33 6.02 2.24
CA GLU A 155 12.25 5.83 3.37
C GLU A 155 12.06 6.92 4.43
N THR A 156 11.99 8.18 4.03
CA THR A 156 11.75 9.32 4.94
C THR A 156 10.41 9.16 5.66
N PHE A 157 9.36 8.84 4.92
CA PHE A 157 8.03 8.58 5.48
C PHE A 157 8.06 7.47 6.56
N LEU A 158 8.74 6.35 6.27
CA LEU A 158 8.88 5.27 7.24
C LEU A 158 9.69 5.69 8.48
N GLN A 159 10.73 6.52 8.32
CA GLN A 159 11.52 7.03 9.44
C GLN A 159 10.71 7.96 10.36
N GLU A 160 9.82 8.77 9.79
CA GLU A 160 8.94 9.67 10.54
C GLU A 160 7.90 8.92 11.37
N LEU A 161 7.42 7.76 10.87
CA LEU A 161 6.50 6.91 11.63
C LEU A 161 7.12 6.28 12.88
N THR A 162 8.44 6.15 12.96
CA THR A 162 9.16 5.58 14.10
C THR A 162 9.58 6.60 15.16
N LYS A 163 9.44 7.89 14.89
CA LYS A 163 9.66 8.92 15.92
C LYS A 163 8.47 8.89 16.90
N PRO A 164 8.69 8.67 18.22
CA PRO A 164 7.61 8.80 19.18
C PRO A 164 7.05 10.21 19.04
N GLN A 165 5.73 10.34 18.90
CA GLN A 165 5.07 11.63 19.04
C GLN A 165 5.42 12.11 20.46
N LYS A 166 6.27 13.12 20.58
CA LYS A 166 6.45 13.84 21.83
C LYS A 166 5.07 14.33 22.25
N GLN A 167 4.56 13.79 23.33
CA GLN A 167 3.38 14.30 23.99
C GLN A 167 3.62 15.78 24.29
N GLU A 168 2.94 16.66 23.58
CA GLU A 168 2.68 18.02 24.02
C GLU A 168 1.63 17.94 25.16
N ALA A 169 2.11 17.58 26.34
CA ALA A 169 1.32 17.55 27.57
C ALA A 169 2.25 17.67 28.78
N GLU A 170 2.92 18.82 28.93
CA GLU A 170 3.50 19.27 30.18
C GLU A 170 3.76 20.79 30.13
N GLU A 171 2.72 21.61 29.94
CA GLU A 171 2.76 23.06 30.22
C GLU A 171 1.40 23.62 30.70
N GLU A 172 0.62 22.85 31.45
CA GLU A 172 -0.54 23.40 32.18
C GLU A 172 -0.60 22.84 33.61
N GLY A 173 0.42 23.08 34.39
CA GLY A 173 0.46 22.59 35.76
C GLY A 173 1.37 23.31 36.72
N ALA A 174 1.80 24.52 36.39
CA ALA A 174 2.71 25.27 37.29
C ALA A 174 2.32 26.75 37.48
N ALA A 175 1.05 27.01 37.72
CA ALA A 175 0.61 28.39 38.02
C ALA A 175 -0.54 28.47 39.04
N GLU A 176 -0.54 27.62 40.08
CA GLU A 176 -1.39 27.86 41.28
C GLU A 176 -0.76 27.24 42.52
N GLU A 177 0.28 27.89 43.07
CA GLU A 177 0.63 27.78 44.48
C GLU A 177 1.68 28.85 44.82
N SER A 178 1.25 30.12 44.91
CA SER A 178 1.91 31.12 45.76
C SER A 178 0.96 32.28 46.00
N GLY A 179 0.11 32.11 47.00
CA GLY A 179 -0.80 33.15 47.43
C GLY A 179 -1.37 32.86 48.81
N THR A 180 -0.55 32.98 49.86
CA THR A 180 -0.99 33.39 51.21
C THR A 180 0.18 33.91 51.98
#